data_d03b3c8fbf70060b8486dafa21ee76b2
#
_entry.id   d03b3c8fbf70060b8486dafa21ee76b2
#
_cell.length_a   1.000
_cell.length_b   1.000
_cell.length_c   1.000
_cell.angle_alpha   90.00
_cell.angle_beta   90.00
_cell.angle_gamma   90.00
#
_symmetry.space_group_name_H-M   'P 1'
#
loop_
_entity.id
_entity.type
_entity.pdbx_description
1 polymer ?
#
loop_
_entity_poly.entity_id
_entity_poly.type
_entity_poly.pdbx_seq_one_letter_code
_entity_poly.pdbx_strand_id
1 'polypeptide(L)'
;MNELRRKRKDLEITQQQAANACGVSLRTYQTYEETQNLNATYDFLLNKLKEMGVFDGANHILSVRFIKQVVRELFPRGYPEIECAYLYGSYARGEATGKSDVDILVVIDKPMGLKYFGIGQDLEDVLHKEVDVQSYEQLVGNAPMLKDILVEGIKIYER
;
A
#
# COMPACT_ATOMS: atom_id res chain seq x y z
N MET A 1 23.56 0.52 11.41
CA MET A 1 22.48 0.41 10.40
C MET A 1 22.76 1.45 9.35
N ASN A 2 22.87 1.05 8.07
CA ASN A 2 23.18 2.01 7.02
C ASN A 2 21.98 2.93 6.70
N GLU A 3 22.23 4.06 6.04
CA GLU A 3 21.22 5.09 5.76
C GLU A 3 20.12 4.56 4.82
N LEU A 4 20.48 3.67 3.86
CA LEU A 4 19.54 3.06 2.92
C LEU A 4 18.48 2.24 3.67
N ARG A 5 18.91 1.41 4.63
CA ARG A 5 18.02 0.60 5.47
C ARG A 5 17.15 1.47 6.37
N ARG A 6 17.73 2.53 6.95
CA ARG A 6 16.98 3.48 7.77
C ARG A 6 15.88 4.14 6.94
N LYS A 7 16.23 4.68 5.76
CA LYS A 7 15.26 5.37 4.88
C LYS A 7 14.13 4.45 4.43
N ARG A 8 14.44 3.18 4.08
CA ARG A 8 13.40 2.20 3.74
C ARG A 8 12.44 1.95 4.91
N LYS A 9 12.99 1.83 6.13
CA LYS A 9 12.17 1.63 7.34
C LYS A 9 11.32 2.86 7.66
N ASP A 10 11.85 4.07 7.45
CA ASP A 10 11.10 5.32 7.63
C ASP A 10 9.94 5.42 6.64
N LEU A 11 10.09 4.86 5.44
CA LEU A 11 9.04 4.74 4.44
C LEU A 11 8.07 3.56 4.70
N GLU A 12 8.38 2.70 5.66
CA GLU A 12 7.61 1.49 6.01
C GLU A 12 7.39 0.52 4.84
N ILE A 13 8.32 0.48 3.89
CA ILE A 13 8.28 -0.42 2.75
C ILE A 13 9.19 -1.63 2.95
N THR A 14 8.85 -2.75 2.27
CA THR A 14 9.67 -3.96 2.26
C THR A 14 10.91 -3.79 1.38
N GLN A 15 11.90 -4.67 1.55
CA GLN A 15 13.07 -4.71 0.67
C GLN A 15 12.67 -4.96 -0.79
N GLN A 16 11.66 -5.79 -1.03
CA GLN A 16 11.14 -6.05 -2.37
C GLN A 16 10.52 -4.80 -3.00
N GLN A 17 9.73 -4.06 -2.25
CA GLN A 17 9.15 -2.79 -2.71
C GLN A 17 10.23 -1.75 -3.02
N ALA A 18 11.22 -1.64 -2.15
CA ALA A 18 12.35 -0.74 -2.36
C ALA A 18 13.17 -1.13 -3.60
N ALA A 19 13.46 -2.41 -3.80
CA ALA A 19 14.15 -2.92 -4.98
C ALA A 19 13.38 -2.60 -6.27
N ASN A 20 12.06 -2.85 -6.27
CA ASN A 20 11.18 -2.56 -7.40
C ASN A 20 11.17 -1.05 -7.73
N ALA A 21 11.04 -0.21 -6.72
CA ALA A 21 11.05 1.25 -6.89
C ALA A 21 12.38 1.79 -7.44
N CYS A 22 13.49 1.15 -7.05
CA CYS A 22 14.82 1.49 -7.55
C CYS A 22 15.15 0.86 -8.92
N GLY A 23 14.28 -0.04 -9.43
CA GLY A 23 14.52 -0.74 -10.69
C GLY A 23 15.68 -1.75 -10.65
N VAL A 24 15.95 -2.32 -9.47
CA VAL A 24 17.03 -3.31 -9.26
C VAL A 24 16.47 -4.64 -8.75
N SER A 25 17.27 -5.71 -8.85
CA SER A 25 16.88 -6.99 -8.25
C SER A 25 16.86 -6.90 -6.71
N LEU A 26 16.02 -7.73 -6.08
CA LEU A 26 15.99 -7.84 -4.62
C LEU A 26 17.38 -8.16 -4.05
N ARG A 27 18.10 -9.08 -4.68
CA ARG A 27 19.46 -9.46 -4.26
C ARG A 27 20.43 -8.27 -4.31
N THR A 28 20.37 -7.47 -5.37
CA THR A 28 21.19 -6.26 -5.50
C THR A 28 20.85 -5.28 -4.37
N TYR A 29 19.56 -5.01 -4.13
CA TYR A 29 19.12 -4.11 -3.08
C TYR A 29 19.59 -4.58 -1.70
N GLN A 30 19.40 -5.86 -1.38
CA GLN A 30 19.84 -6.48 -0.11
C GLN A 30 21.35 -6.32 0.12
N THR A 31 22.15 -6.58 -0.93
CA THR A 31 23.60 -6.40 -0.86
C THR A 31 23.98 -4.98 -0.43
N TYR A 32 23.36 -3.96 -1.02
CA TYR A 32 23.64 -2.57 -0.66
C TYR A 32 23.07 -2.16 0.72
N GLU A 33 21.98 -2.79 1.15
CA GLU A 33 21.42 -2.55 2.48
C GLU A 33 22.24 -3.18 3.62
N GLU A 34 23.00 -4.25 3.33
CA GLU A 34 23.84 -4.97 4.29
C GLU A 34 25.28 -4.46 4.30
N THR A 35 25.79 -4.03 3.15
CA THR A 35 27.15 -3.53 3.01
C THR A 35 27.24 -2.03 3.20
N GLN A 36 28.37 -1.53 3.69
CA GLN A 36 28.67 -0.08 3.72
C GLN A 36 29.42 0.37 2.45
N ASN A 37 29.11 -0.25 1.32
CA ASN A 37 29.78 0.07 0.07
C ASN A 37 29.17 1.35 -0.53
N LEU A 38 29.74 2.48 -0.17
CA LEU A 38 29.33 3.82 -0.60
C LEU A 38 29.87 4.08 -2.01
N ASN A 39 29.13 3.71 -3.03
CA ASN A 39 29.45 3.98 -4.44
C ASN A 39 28.27 4.68 -5.13
N ALA A 40 28.46 5.04 -6.41
CA ALA A 40 27.42 5.72 -7.19
C ALA A 40 26.08 4.95 -7.24
N THR A 41 26.10 3.62 -7.19
CA THR A 41 24.90 2.80 -7.14
C THR A 41 24.19 2.95 -5.79
N TYR A 42 24.94 2.96 -4.69
CA TYR A 42 24.37 3.22 -3.35
C TYR A 42 23.69 4.59 -3.29
N ASP A 43 24.37 5.63 -3.79
CA ASP A 43 23.84 7.00 -3.83
C ASP A 43 22.58 7.08 -4.69
N PHE A 44 22.55 6.38 -5.82
CA PHE A 44 21.36 6.27 -6.66
C PHE A 44 20.19 5.63 -5.92
N LEU A 45 20.40 4.49 -5.26
CA LEU A 45 19.35 3.81 -4.48
C LEU A 45 18.83 4.70 -3.35
N LEU A 46 19.73 5.35 -2.62
CA LEU A 46 19.36 6.24 -1.52
C LEU A 46 18.57 7.47 -2.00
N ASN A 47 18.98 8.08 -3.11
CA ASN A 47 18.27 9.20 -3.71
C ASN A 47 16.87 8.80 -4.19
N LYS A 48 16.74 7.63 -4.81
CA LYS A 48 15.42 7.09 -5.19
C LYS A 48 14.50 6.93 -3.99
N LEU A 49 14.98 6.39 -2.87
CA LEU A 49 14.18 6.30 -1.65
C LEU A 49 13.86 7.67 -1.02
N LYS A 50 14.76 8.65 -1.16
CA LYS A 50 14.48 10.02 -0.71
C LYS A 50 13.38 10.68 -1.54
N GLU A 51 13.40 10.48 -2.85
CA GLU A 51 12.36 10.97 -3.77
C GLU A 51 10.98 10.36 -3.46
N MET A 52 10.92 9.08 -3.07
CA MET A 52 9.69 8.42 -2.65
C MET A 52 9.05 9.00 -1.37
N GLY A 53 9.82 9.68 -0.56
CA GLY A 53 9.31 10.41 0.62
C GLY A 53 8.69 11.77 0.29
N VAL A 54 8.83 12.21 -0.96
CA VAL A 54 8.17 13.40 -1.51
C VAL A 54 7.03 12.91 -2.38
N PHE A 55 5.85 13.47 -2.23
CA PHE A 55 4.64 13.12 -2.99
C PHE A 55 4.89 13.40 -4.48
N ASP A 56 5.23 12.38 -5.26
CA ASP A 56 5.57 12.52 -6.68
C ASP A 56 4.71 11.59 -7.55
N GLY A 57 3.45 11.99 -7.73
CA GLY A 57 2.57 11.42 -8.75
C GLY A 57 2.25 9.91 -8.61
N ALA A 58 1.60 9.36 -9.63
CA ALA A 58 1.04 8.00 -9.66
C ALA A 58 2.07 6.84 -9.67
N ASN A 59 3.36 7.13 -9.74
CA ASN A 59 4.41 6.10 -9.84
C ASN A 59 5.15 5.76 -8.53
N HIS A 60 4.78 6.38 -7.40
CA HIS A 60 5.41 6.08 -6.11
C HIS A 60 4.73 4.91 -5.41
N ILE A 61 5.46 4.25 -4.50
CA ILE A 61 4.93 3.21 -3.64
C ILE A 61 4.49 3.83 -2.32
N LEU A 62 3.23 3.62 -1.96
CA LEU A 62 2.68 4.09 -0.69
C LEU A 62 3.14 3.17 0.45
N SER A 63 3.36 3.74 1.65
CA SER A 63 3.48 2.91 2.84
C SER A 63 2.11 2.43 3.31
N VAL A 64 2.04 1.22 3.89
CA VAL A 64 0.82 0.70 4.51
C VAL A 64 0.31 1.65 5.59
N ARG A 65 1.22 2.29 6.34
CA ARG A 65 0.89 3.28 7.35
C ARG A 65 0.15 4.48 6.78
N PHE A 66 0.60 5.00 5.63
CA PHE A 66 -0.07 6.13 4.98
C PHE A 66 -1.47 5.73 4.49
N ILE A 67 -1.61 4.54 3.87
CA ILE A 67 -2.93 4.02 3.47
C ILE A 67 -3.85 3.89 4.68
N LYS A 68 -3.37 3.33 5.79
CA LYS A 68 -4.14 3.24 7.05
C LYS A 68 -4.59 4.61 7.56
N GLN A 69 -3.69 5.59 7.54
CA GLN A 69 -4.00 6.94 8.00
C GLN A 69 -5.11 7.56 7.17
N VAL A 70 -5.00 7.51 5.83
CA VAL A 70 -6.02 8.06 4.91
C VAL A 70 -7.39 7.40 5.15
N VAL A 71 -7.43 6.08 5.23
CA VAL A 71 -8.67 5.32 5.45
C VAL A 71 -9.30 5.67 6.81
N ARG A 72 -8.50 5.77 7.87
CA ARG A 72 -8.98 6.13 9.23
C ARG A 72 -9.51 7.56 9.34
N GLU A 73 -9.04 8.45 8.49
CA GLU A 73 -9.54 9.82 8.42
C GLU A 73 -10.79 9.95 7.53
N LEU A 74 -10.81 9.24 6.41
CA LEU A 74 -11.88 9.34 5.40
C LEU A 74 -13.15 8.60 5.82
N PHE A 75 -13.04 7.35 6.29
CA PHE A 75 -14.19 6.48 6.49
C PHE A 75 -15.14 6.96 7.59
N PRO A 76 -14.70 7.40 8.78
CA PRO A 76 -15.62 7.89 9.80
C PRO A 76 -16.45 9.09 9.37
N ARG A 77 -15.89 9.93 8.48
CA ARG A 77 -16.54 11.15 8.02
C ARG A 77 -17.42 10.94 6.80
N GLY A 78 -16.91 10.17 5.83
CA GLY A 78 -17.58 9.96 4.55
C GLY A 78 -18.44 8.71 4.49
N TYR A 79 -18.04 7.64 5.18
CA TYR A 79 -18.56 6.28 5.02
C TYR A 79 -18.78 5.57 6.37
N PRO A 80 -19.62 6.13 7.27
CA PRO A 80 -19.84 5.55 8.60
C PRO A 80 -20.51 4.17 8.58
N GLU A 81 -21.02 3.74 7.43
CA GLU A 81 -21.59 2.41 7.20
C GLU A 81 -20.52 1.31 7.10
N ILE A 82 -19.24 1.67 6.91
CA ILE A 82 -18.15 0.71 6.86
C ILE A 82 -17.81 0.30 8.30
N GLU A 83 -17.90 -0.99 8.58
CA GLU A 83 -17.57 -1.59 9.87
C GLU A 83 -16.06 -1.81 9.99
N CYS A 84 -15.46 -2.43 8.99
CA CYS A 84 -14.01 -2.61 8.91
C CYS A 84 -13.51 -2.69 7.46
N ALA A 85 -12.19 -2.53 7.29
CA ALA A 85 -11.55 -2.65 5.98
C ALA A 85 -10.20 -3.35 6.07
N TYR A 86 -9.87 -4.07 5.00
CA TYR A 86 -8.63 -4.81 4.84
C TYR A 86 -7.92 -4.41 3.56
N LEU A 87 -6.61 -4.18 3.66
CA LEU A 87 -5.71 -4.08 2.53
C LEU A 87 -5.31 -5.49 2.11
N TYR A 88 -5.39 -5.80 0.82
CA TYR A 88 -4.96 -7.09 0.29
C TYR A 88 -4.13 -6.91 -0.98
N GLY A 89 -3.83 -7.99 -1.71
CA GLY A 89 -3.06 -7.92 -2.94
C GLY A 89 -1.59 -7.57 -2.72
N SER A 90 -0.98 -6.91 -3.70
CA SER A 90 0.46 -6.66 -3.74
C SER A 90 0.96 -5.79 -2.60
N TYR A 91 0.19 -4.81 -2.17
CA TYR A 91 0.55 -3.96 -1.03
C TYR A 91 0.58 -4.73 0.29
N ALA A 92 -0.36 -5.63 0.52
CA ALA A 92 -0.39 -6.46 1.73
C ALA A 92 0.76 -7.47 1.77
N ARG A 93 1.14 -8.02 0.61
CA ARG A 93 2.28 -8.95 0.50
C ARG A 93 3.65 -8.28 0.50
N GLY A 94 3.71 -6.95 0.45
CA GLY A 94 4.97 -6.22 0.33
C GLY A 94 5.64 -6.33 -1.03
N GLU A 95 4.87 -6.61 -2.08
CA GLU A 95 5.32 -6.80 -3.47
C GLU A 95 4.91 -5.65 -4.39
N ALA A 96 4.25 -4.62 -3.87
CA ALA A 96 3.78 -3.50 -4.66
C ALA A 96 4.92 -2.79 -5.41
N THR A 97 4.62 -2.35 -6.60
CA THR A 97 5.48 -1.52 -7.46
C THR A 97 4.85 -0.14 -7.63
N GLY A 98 5.57 0.77 -8.28
CA GLY A 98 5.03 2.10 -8.62
C GLY A 98 3.78 2.05 -9.51
N LYS A 99 3.51 0.93 -10.19
CA LYS A 99 2.33 0.73 -11.05
C LYS A 99 1.22 -0.08 -10.39
N SER A 100 1.44 -0.58 -9.15
CA SER A 100 0.43 -1.35 -8.45
C SER A 100 -0.72 -0.46 -8.00
N ASP A 101 -1.93 -0.95 -8.18
CA ASP A 101 -3.16 -0.44 -7.56
C ASP A 101 -3.23 -0.81 -6.08
N VAL A 102 -4.14 -0.18 -5.37
CA VAL A 102 -4.40 -0.42 -3.95
C VAL A 102 -5.70 -1.20 -3.82
N ASP A 103 -5.60 -2.46 -3.38
CA ASP A 103 -6.75 -3.35 -3.24
C ASP A 103 -7.31 -3.29 -1.81
N ILE A 104 -8.57 -2.88 -1.67
CA ILE A 104 -9.25 -2.72 -0.38
C ILE A 104 -10.55 -3.51 -0.35
N LEU A 105 -10.70 -4.38 0.64
CA LEU A 105 -11.95 -5.01 1.00
C LEU A 105 -12.63 -4.21 2.10
N VAL A 106 -13.90 -3.87 1.91
CA VAL A 106 -14.74 -3.23 2.93
C VAL A 106 -15.84 -4.18 3.41
N VAL A 107 -16.10 -4.18 4.70
CA VAL A 107 -17.25 -4.84 5.32
C VAL A 107 -18.22 -3.75 5.72
N ILE A 108 -19.46 -3.84 5.25
CA ILE A 108 -20.51 -2.82 5.38
C ILE A 108 -21.61 -3.38 6.28
N ASP A 109 -22.03 -2.62 7.29
CA ASP A 109 -23.11 -3.01 8.19
C ASP A 109 -24.52 -2.61 7.71
N LYS A 110 -24.59 -1.64 6.77
CA LYS A 110 -25.84 -1.11 6.21
C LYS A 110 -25.69 -0.82 4.74
N PRO A 111 -26.75 -1.00 3.93
CA PRO A 111 -26.71 -0.66 2.51
C PRO A 111 -26.30 0.78 2.27
N MET A 112 -25.36 1.01 1.40
CA MET A 112 -24.83 2.34 1.06
C MET A 112 -25.41 2.91 -0.24
N GLY A 113 -26.06 2.08 -1.06
CA GLY A 113 -26.57 2.50 -2.37
C GLY A 113 -25.46 3.04 -3.28
N LEU A 114 -25.76 4.13 -3.98
CA LEU A 114 -24.79 4.75 -4.91
C LEU A 114 -23.55 5.32 -4.24
N LYS A 115 -23.61 5.62 -2.95
CA LYS A 115 -22.48 6.13 -2.16
C LYS A 115 -21.27 5.16 -2.16
N TYR A 116 -21.54 3.86 -2.25
CA TYR A 116 -20.51 2.85 -2.35
C TYR A 116 -19.51 3.10 -3.50
N PHE A 117 -20.01 3.53 -4.64
CA PHE A 117 -19.17 3.78 -5.83
C PHE A 117 -18.26 5.00 -5.69
N GLY A 118 -18.52 5.88 -4.72
CA GLY A 118 -17.67 7.03 -4.42
C GLY A 118 -16.42 6.68 -3.60
N ILE A 119 -16.39 5.54 -2.92
CA ILE A 119 -15.29 5.18 -2.01
C ILE A 119 -13.95 5.12 -2.77
N GLY A 120 -13.93 4.43 -3.91
CA GLY A 120 -12.73 4.30 -4.74
C GLY A 120 -12.21 5.66 -5.18
N GLN A 121 -13.07 6.50 -5.74
CA GLN A 121 -12.70 7.83 -6.23
C GLN A 121 -12.16 8.74 -5.12
N ASP A 122 -12.82 8.78 -3.97
CA ASP A 122 -12.36 9.59 -2.84
C ASP A 122 -10.98 9.12 -2.31
N LEU A 123 -10.73 7.80 -2.33
CA LEU A 123 -9.42 7.25 -1.98
C LEU A 123 -8.36 7.56 -3.04
N GLU A 124 -8.69 7.44 -4.33
CA GLU A 124 -7.78 7.78 -5.44
C GLU A 124 -7.37 9.25 -5.40
N ASP A 125 -8.30 10.15 -5.09
CA ASP A 125 -8.04 11.59 -5.00
C ASP A 125 -7.00 11.92 -3.92
N VAL A 126 -6.96 11.15 -2.83
CA VAL A 126 -6.01 11.36 -1.72
C VAL A 126 -4.74 10.54 -1.89
N LEU A 127 -4.85 9.30 -2.35
CA LEU A 127 -3.70 8.38 -2.50
C LEU A 127 -2.93 8.63 -3.79
N HIS A 128 -3.54 9.29 -4.78
CA HIS A 128 -3.01 9.48 -6.14
C HIS A 128 -2.58 8.14 -6.79
N LYS A 129 -3.37 7.11 -6.55
CA LYS A 129 -3.22 5.73 -7.04
C LYS A 129 -4.58 5.19 -7.43
N GLU A 130 -4.60 4.29 -8.40
CA GLU A 130 -5.80 3.49 -8.67
C GLU A 130 -6.14 2.65 -7.44
N VAL A 131 -7.41 2.63 -7.07
CA VAL A 131 -7.91 1.92 -5.89
C VAL A 131 -9.05 1.00 -6.30
N ASP A 132 -8.86 -0.30 -6.13
CA ASP A 132 -9.92 -1.29 -6.28
C ASP A 132 -10.60 -1.55 -4.94
N VAL A 133 -11.88 -1.18 -4.83
CA VAL A 133 -12.68 -1.37 -3.63
C VAL A 133 -13.71 -2.45 -3.88
N GLN A 134 -13.63 -3.52 -3.10
CA GLN A 134 -14.61 -4.59 -3.13
C GLN A 134 -15.32 -4.72 -1.78
N SER A 135 -16.61 -5.04 -1.79
CA SER A 135 -17.34 -5.36 -0.57
C SER A 135 -17.27 -6.85 -0.26
N TYR A 136 -17.39 -7.19 1.01
CA TYR A 136 -17.46 -8.58 1.46
C TYR A 136 -18.57 -9.36 0.71
N GLU A 137 -19.72 -8.73 0.50
CA GLU A 137 -20.87 -9.36 -0.19
C GLU A 137 -20.54 -9.75 -1.63
N GLN A 138 -19.73 -8.93 -2.32
CA GLN A 138 -19.28 -9.26 -3.70
C GLN A 138 -18.33 -10.46 -3.71
N LEU A 139 -17.59 -10.69 -2.65
CA LEU A 139 -16.59 -11.76 -2.55
C LEU A 139 -17.10 -13.06 -1.93
N VAL A 140 -18.29 -13.09 -1.35
CA VAL A 140 -18.86 -14.30 -0.73
C VAL A 140 -18.89 -15.50 -1.69
N GLY A 141 -19.08 -15.26 -2.99
CA GLY A 141 -19.02 -16.28 -4.03
C GLY A 141 -17.60 -16.69 -4.47
N ASN A 142 -16.56 -16.00 -4.00
CA ASN A 142 -15.16 -16.24 -4.37
C ASN A 142 -14.34 -16.70 -3.16
N ALA A 143 -14.55 -17.94 -2.74
CA ALA A 143 -13.89 -18.53 -1.57
C ALA A 143 -12.35 -18.51 -1.64
N PRO A 144 -11.66 -18.75 -2.78
CA PRO A 144 -10.21 -18.62 -2.87
C PRO A 144 -9.73 -17.22 -2.53
N MET A 145 -10.35 -16.17 -3.07
CA MET A 145 -9.96 -14.78 -2.82
C MET A 145 -10.20 -14.38 -1.37
N LEU A 146 -11.33 -14.79 -0.77
CA LEU A 146 -11.58 -14.58 0.66
C LEU A 146 -10.53 -15.25 1.53
N LYS A 147 -10.10 -16.47 1.18
CA LYS A 147 -9.03 -17.15 1.89
C LYS A 147 -7.72 -16.37 1.83
N ASP A 148 -7.34 -15.87 0.66
CA ASP A 148 -6.11 -15.08 0.50
C ASP A 148 -6.17 -13.81 1.35
N ILE A 149 -7.31 -13.12 1.36
CA ILE A 149 -7.50 -11.93 2.21
C ILE A 149 -7.42 -12.28 3.70
N LEU A 150 -7.96 -13.40 4.13
CA LEU A 150 -7.90 -13.84 5.53
C LEU A 150 -6.48 -14.22 5.97
N VAL A 151 -5.65 -14.72 5.06
CA VAL A 151 -4.27 -15.15 5.34
C VAL A 151 -3.27 -14.02 5.22
N GLU A 152 -3.39 -13.18 4.19
CA GLU A 152 -2.40 -12.18 3.81
C GLU A 152 -2.87 -10.73 4.05
N GLY A 153 -4.18 -10.52 4.22
CA GLY A 153 -4.76 -9.20 4.36
C GLY A 153 -4.37 -8.50 5.66
N ILE A 154 -4.21 -7.19 5.56
CA ILE A 154 -3.89 -6.33 6.70
C ILE A 154 -5.12 -5.50 7.06
N LYS A 155 -5.63 -5.64 8.29
CA LYS A 155 -6.71 -4.77 8.76
C LYS A 155 -6.22 -3.32 8.83
N ILE A 156 -6.83 -2.44 8.04
CA ILE A 156 -6.47 -1.03 7.94
C ILE A 156 -7.45 -0.09 8.62
N TYR A 157 -8.68 -0.56 8.86
CA TYR A 157 -9.72 0.20 9.54
C TYR A 157 -10.65 -0.70 10.34
N GLU A 158 -11.14 -0.19 11.45
CA GLU A 158 -12.20 -0.75 12.29
C GLU A 158 -12.89 0.41 13.01
N ARG A 159 -14.23 0.44 12.92
CA ARG A 159 -15.09 1.46 13.55
C ARG A 159 -15.11 1.34 15.05
#